data_775a9a0d09ea1f9429a0e26cde5b416c
#
_entry.id   775a9a0d09ea1f9429a0e26cde5b416c
#
_cell.length_a   1.000
_cell.length_b   1.000
_cell.length_c   1.000
_cell.angle_alpha   90.00
_cell.angle_beta   90.00
_cell.angle_gamma   90.00
#
_symmetry.space_group_name_H-M   'P 1'
#
loop_
_entity.id
_entity.type
_entity.pdbx_description
1 polymer ?
#
loop_
_entity_poly.entity_id
_entity_poly.type
_entity_poly.pdbx_seq_one_letter_code
_entity_poly.pdbx_strand_id
1 'polypeptide(L)'
;MCGRYNFTVEQSDEILEILEKLNAKFQGKQARTGEIFPTNLAPILIEEKNEISPVLSNWGFPKFDEKGVIINARSETAFEKRTFRDSLLNRRCVIPSTGFYEWDSEKKKFLFHVEGTNALYMAGLYIYYRDEMRYVILTTEANESIKDVHTRMPLILPKQDIETWIMDYQATNELLHRVPPLLVREAV
;
A
#
# COMPACT_ATOMS: atom_id res chain seq x y z
N MET A 1 0.29 -9.83 9.23
CA MET A 1 0.73 -9.13 7.99
C MET A 1 -0.49 -8.51 7.34
N CYS A 2 -0.43 -7.24 6.98
CA CYS A 2 -1.55 -6.51 6.39
C CYS A 2 -2.14 -7.30 5.19
N GLY A 3 -3.26 -7.93 5.42
CA GLY A 3 -4.01 -8.71 4.43
C GLY A 3 -5.34 -8.06 4.04
N ARG A 4 -5.63 -6.87 4.57
CA ARG A 4 -6.83 -6.10 4.30
C ARG A 4 -6.64 -4.63 4.65
N TYR A 5 -7.11 -3.73 3.81
CA TYR A 5 -7.11 -2.30 4.10
C TYR A 5 -8.42 -1.65 3.65
N ASN A 6 -8.65 -0.42 4.07
CA ASN A 6 -9.86 0.34 3.76
C ASN A 6 -9.57 1.47 2.77
N PHE A 7 -10.43 1.63 1.77
CA PHE A 7 -10.39 2.72 0.80
C PHE A 7 -11.79 3.35 0.72
N THR A 8 -12.09 4.23 1.70
CA THR A 8 -13.41 4.83 1.88
C THR A 8 -13.36 6.30 1.50
N VAL A 9 -14.17 6.71 0.54
CA VAL A 9 -14.17 8.07 -0.02
C VAL A 9 -14.91 9.09 0.84
N GLU A 10 -15.90 8.65 1.60
CA GLU A 10 -16.77 9.52 2.40
C GLU A 10 -16.06 10.19 3.57
N GLN A 11 -14.86 9.72 3.91
CA GLN A 11 -14.10 10.17 5.08
C GLN A 11 -12.86 11.01 4.71
N SER A 12 -12.54 11.15 3.42
CA SER A 12 -11.29 11.79 2.99
C SER A 12 -11.41 12.46 1.64
N ASP A 13 -11.27 13.78 1.63
CA ASP A 13 -11.23 14.58 0.39
C ASP A 13 -10.05 14.15 -0.51
N GLU A 14 -8.92 13.76 0.08
CA GLU A 14 -7.75 13.27 -0.67
C GLU A 14 -8.05 11.96 -1.40
N ILE A 15 -8.75 11.03 -0.75
CA ILE A 15 -9.17 9.76 -1.36
C ILE A 15 -10.22 10.01 -2.44
N LEU A 16 -11.14 10.96 -2.21
CA LEU A 16 -12.13 11.36 -3.21
C LEU A 16 -11.46 11.92 -4.45
N GLU A 17 -10.49 12.83 -4.30
CA GLU A 17 -9.74 13.42 -5.42
C GLU A 17 -9.02 12.33 -6.25
N ILE A 18 -8.41 11.35 -5.60
CA ILE A 18 -7.78 10.20 -6.27
C ILE A 18 -8.81 9.43 -7.09
N LEU A 19 -9.98 9.15 -6.52
CA LEU A 19 -11.05 8.44 -7.22
C LEU A 19 -11.60 9.22 -8.41
N GLU A 20 -11.77 10.53 -8.29
CA GLU A 20 -12.21 11.42 -9.39
C GLU A 20 -11.22 11.41 -10.55
N LYS A 21 -9.92 11.52 -10.26
CA LYS A 21 -8.86 11.40 -11.28
C LYS A 21 -8.87 10.04 -11.99
N LEU A 22 -9.11 8.95 -11.24
CA LEU A 22 -9.25 7.61 -11.82
C LEU A 22 -10.47 7.49 -12.72
N ASN A 23 -11.63 7.97 -12.29
CA ASN A 23 -12.87 7.92 -13.05
C ASN A 23 -12.77 8.71 -14.35
N ALA A 24 -12.07 9.85 -14.34
CA ALA A 24 -11.80 10.63 -15.53
C ALA A 24 -10.87 9.90 -16.53
N LYS A 25 -9.91 9.11 -15.99
CA LYS A 25 -8.90 8.41 -16.80
C LYS A 25 -9.39 7.04 -17.32
N PHE A 26 -10.16 6.31 -16.52
CA PHE A 26 -10.56 4.92 -16.79
C PHE A 26 -12.07 4.80 -16.93
N GLN A 27 -12.63 5.27 -18.07
CA GLN A 27 -14.06 5.10 -18.36
C GLN A 27 -14.44 3.62 -18.40
N GLY A 28 -15.36 3.22 -17.51
CA GLY A 28 -15.92 1.86 -17.47
C GLY A 28 -15.21 0.86 -16.54
N LYS A 29 -14.07 1.18 -15.94
CA LYS A 29 -13.47 0.38 -14.85
C LYS A 29 -13.64 1.14 -13.54
N GLN A 30 -14.33 0.53 -12.57
CA GLN A 30 -14.50 1.13 -11.26
C GLN A 30 -13.48 0.56 -10.27
N ALA A 31 -12.79 1.44 -9.54
CA ALA A 31 -12.02 1.05 -8.37
C ALA A 31 -12.94 0.43 -7.32
N ARG A 32 -12.49 -0.62 -6.65
CA ARG A 32 -13.18 -1.11 -5.46
C ARG A 32 -13.01 -0.08 -4.34
N THR A 33 -14.11 0.24 -3.66
CA THR A 33 -14.14 1.06 -2.45
C THR A 33 -14.52 0.22 -1.23
N GLY A 34 -14.34 0.75 -0.02
CA GLY A 34 -14.53 0.02 1.23
C GLY A 34 -13.36 -0.92 1.53
N GLU A 35 -13.65 -2.10 2.05
CA GLU A 35 -12.61 -3.10 2.35
C GLU A 35 -12.00 -3.68 1.07
N ILE A 36 -10.68 -3.57 0.96
CA ILE A 36 -9.88 -4.11 -0.13
C ILE A 36 -9.21 -5.41 0.31
N PHE A 37 -9.41 -6.46 -0.49
CA PHE A 37 -8.87 -7.80 -0.28
C PHE A 37 -7.77 -8.11 -1.30
N PRO A 38 -6.88 -9.08 -1.02
CA PRO A 38 -5.98 -9.62 -2.03
C PRO A 38 -6.73 -9.95 -3.33
N THR A 39 -6.08 -9.69 -4.46
CA THR A 39 -6.59 -9.81 -5.83
C THR A 39 -7.63 -8.76 -6.26
N ASN A 40 -8.11 -7.91 -5.37
CA ASN A 40 -8.99 -6.82 -5.79
C ASN A 40 -8.24 -5.79 -6.63
N LEU A 41 -8.98 -5.18 -7.56
CA LEU A 41 -8.54 -4.03 -8.35
C LEU A 41 -8.73 -2.76 -7.52
N ALA A 42 -7.64 -2.06 -7.24
CA ALA A 42 -7.64 -0.90 -6.35
C ALA A 42 -6.66 0.18 -6.85
N PRO A 43 -6.80 1.44 -6.37
CA PRO A 43 -5.90 2.51 -6.72
C PRO A 43 -4.50 2.32 -6.16
N ILE A 44 -3.50 2.67 -6.97
CA ILE A 44 -2.14 2.96 -6.52
C ILE A 44 -1.67 4.26 -7.18
N LEU A 45 -0.73 4.95 -6.55
CA LEU A 45 -0.06 6.13 -7.09
C LEU A 45 1.29 5.70 -7.67
N ILE A 46 1.56 6.07 -8.90
CA ILE A 46 2.83 5.79 -9.59
C ILE A 46 3.34 7.05 -10.31
N GLU A 47 4.58 7.03 -10.77
CA GLU A 47 5.09 8.02 -11.70
C GLU A 47 4.58 7.72 -13.12
N GLU A 48 3.98 8.72 -13.77
CA GLU A 48 3.63 8.73 -15.20
C GLU A 48 4.00 10.09 -15.79
N LYS A 49 4.90 10.12 -16.75
CA LYS A 49 5.33 11.34 -17.46
C LYS A 49 5.87 12.45 -16.54
N ASN A 50 6.66 12.06 -15.53
CA ASN A 50 7.21 12.91 -14.48
C ASN A 50 6.17 13.55 -13.54
N GLU A 51 4.99 12.96 -13.42
CA GLU A 51 3.96 13.36 -12.48
C GLU A 51 3.45 12.14 -11.69
N ILE A 52 2.97 12.36 -10.47
CA ILE A 52 2.31 11.30 -9.71
C ILE A 52 0.87 11.17 -10.15
N SER A 53 0.53 10.01 -10.65
CA SER A 53 -0.79 9.70 -11.19
C SER A 53 -1.40 8.47 -10.52
N PRO A 54 -2.72 8.49 -10.26
CA PRO A 54 -3.42 7.31 -9.83
C PRO A 54 -3.69 6.37 -11.02
N VAL A 55 -3.47 5.07 -10.77
CA VAL A 55 -3.79 3.99 -11.70
C VAL A 55 -4.48 2.84 -10.99
N LEU A 56 -5.19 2.00 -11.74
CA LEU A 56 -5.80 0.78 -11.21
C LEU A 56 -4.83 -0.40 -11.32
N SER A 57 -4.68 -1.15 -10.24
CA SER A 57 -3.79 -2.30 -10.14
C SER A 57 -4.38 -3.40 -9.28
N ASN A 58 -4.10 -4.65 -9.60
CA ASN A 58 -4.54 -5.81 -8.81
C ASN A 58 -3.58 -6.07 -7.64
N TRP A 59 -4.12 -6.28 -6.44
CA TRP A 59 -3.30 -6.57 -5.26
C TRP A 59 -2.75 -7.99 -5.26
N GLY A 60 -1.45 -8.12 -5.35
CA GLY A 60 -0.69 -9.36 -5.22
C GLY A 60 0.09 -9.75 -6.48
N PHE A 61 1.39 -9.98 -6.30
CA PHE A 61 2.24 -10.57 -7.33
C PHE A 61 1.91 -12.07 -7.47
N PRO A 62 1.88 -12.63 -8.67
CA PRO A 62 1.67 -14.06 -8.82
C PRO A 62 2.82 -14.84 -8.18
N LYS A 63 2.51 -15.95 -7.53
CA LYS A 63 3.53 -16.89 -7.10
C LYS A 63 4.14 -17.61 -8.31
N PHE A 64 5.33 -18.17 -8.14
CA PHE A 64 6.03 -18.88 -9.20
C PHE A 64 5.23 -20.06 -9.79
N ASP A 65 4.47 -20.76 -8.94
CA ASP A 65 3.59 -21.86 -9.32
C ASP A 65 2.20 -21.39 -9.81
N GLU A 66 1.99 -20.10 -9.90
CA GLU A 66 0.71 -19.43 -10.22
C GLU A 66 -0.46 -19.79 -9.28
N LYS A 67 -0.19 -20.52 -8.18
CA LYS A 67 -1.19 -20.88 -7.18
C LYS A 67 -1.25 -19.85 -6.06
N GLY A 68 -2.00 -18.78 -6.30
CA GLY A 68 -2.16 -17.68 -5.35
C GLY A 68 -1.19 -16.52 -5.57
N VAL A 69 -1.19 -15.58 -4.63
CA VAL A 69 -0.45 -14.32 -4.76
C VAL A 69 0.42 -14.03 -3.53
N ILE A 70 1.47 -13.24 -3.75
CA ILE A 70 2.29 -12.62 -2.71
C ILE A 70 1.75 -11.21 -2.52
N ILE A 71 1.21 -10.90 -1.36
CA ILE A 71 0.54 -9.63 -1.10
C ILE A 71 1.43 -8.59 -0.40
N ASN A 72 2.52 -9.05 0.25
CA ASN A 72 3.43 -8.19 0.99
C ASN A 72 4.89 -8.51 0.67
N ALA A 73 5.75 -7.51 0.73
CA ALA A 73 7.20 -7.64 0.71
C ALA A 73 7.78 -7.04 2.00
N ARG A 74 8.78 -7.68 2.60
CA ARG A 74 9.47 -7.15 3.78
C ARG A 74 10.48 -6.07 3.34
N SER A 75 10.41 -4.88 3.91
CA SER A 75 11.31 -3.78 3.59
C SER A 75 12.78 -4.16 3.81
N GLU A 76 13.07 -4.90 4.87
CA GLU A 76 14.43 -5.30 5.27
C GLU A 76 15.13 -6.21 4.25
N THR A 77 14.37 -6.98 3.48
CA THR A 77 14.93 -7.95 2.52
C THR A 77 14.49 -7.71 1.08
N ALA A 78 13.80 -6.61 0.80
CA ALA A 78 13.28 -6.33 -0.54
C ALA A 78 14.39 -6.18 -1.59
N PHE A 79 15.56 -5.63 -1.23
CA PHE A 79 16.72 -5.54 -2.10
C PHE A 79 17.36 -6.90 -2.42
N GLU A 80 17.28 -7.86 -1.51
CA GLU A 80 17.90 -9.17 -1.66
C GLU A 80 17.04 -10.13 -2.48
N LYS A 81 15.72 -9.98 -2.38
CA LYS A 81 14.76 -10.87 -3.02
C LYS A 81 14.60 -10.55 -4.50
N ARG A 82 14.96 -11.49 -5.38
CA ARG A 82 14.83 -11.35 -6.86
C ARG A 82 13.41 -10.93 -7.27
N THR A 83 12.39 -11.40 -6.57
CA THR A 83 10.97 -11.06 -6.83
C THR A 83 10.68 -9.56 -6.68
N PHE A 84 11.40 -8.85 -5.80
CA PHE A 84 11.09 -7.46 -5.46
C PHE A 84 12.15 -6.46 -5.90
N ARG A 85 13.41 -6.91 -6.05
CA ARG A 85 14.57 -6.05 -6.30
C ARG A 85 14.38 -5.12 -7.49
N ASP A 86 13.97 -5.64 -8.64
CA ASP A 86 13.80 -4.82 -9.84
C ASP A 86 12.64 -3.81 -9.68
N SER A 87 11.54 -4.21 -9.05
CA SER A 87 10.44 -3.30 -8.75
C SER A 87 10.85 -2.23 -7.74
N LEU A 88 11.67 -2.58 -6.75
CA LEU A 88 12.18 -1.61 -5.78
C LEU A 88 13.08 -0.55 -6.44
N LEU A 89 13.84 -0.94 -7.45
CA LEU A 89 14.68 -0.03 -8.20
C LEU A 89 13.88 0.90 -9.13
N ASN A 90 12.85 0.37 -9.81
CA ASN A 90 12.26 0.99 -10.98
C ASN A 90 10.74 1.19 -10.93
N ARG A 91 10.03 0.55 -10.00
CA ARG A 91 8.56 0.49 -9.99
C ARG A 91 8.01 0.56 -8.57
N ARG A 92 8.36 1.65 -7.89
CA ARG A 92 7.79 1.98 -6.57
C ARG A 92 6.44 2.62 -6.76
N CYS A 93 5.53 2.35 -5.84
CA CYS A 93 4.20 2.93 -5.82
C CYS A 93 3.78 3.25 -4.38
N VAL A 94 2.70 3.98 -4.26
CA VAL A 94 2.05 4.25 -2.98
C VAL A 94 0.61 3.75 -3.05
N ILE A 95 0.16 3.08 -2.00
CA ILE A 95 -1.21 2.60 -1.86
C ILE A 95 -1.96 3.56 -0.94
N PRO A 96 -2.86 4.41 -1.48
CA PRO A 96 -3.70 5.27 -0.67
C PRO A 96 -4.76 4.44 0.04
N SER A 97 -5.04 4.77 1.29
CA SER A 97 -6.06 4.11 2.10
C SER A 97 -6.59 5.04 3.19
N THR A 98 -7.66 4.68 3.86
CA THR A 98 -8.14 5.35 5.07
C THR A 98 -7.74 4.60 6.34
N GLY A 99 -7.12 3.42 6.21
CA GLY A 99 -6.65 2.59 7.29
C GLY A 99 -6.43 1.15 6.84
N PHE A 100 -5.88 0.32 7.70
CA PHE A 100 -5.71 -1.11 7.44
C PHE A 100 -6.18 -1.95 8.61
N TYR A 101 -6.44 -3.21 8.34
CA TYR A 101 -6.97 -4.14 9.34
C TYR A 101 -5.91 -5.14 9.77
N GLU A 102 -5.87 -5.42 11.08
CA GLU A 102 -5.16 -6.55 11.67
C GLU A 102 -6.02 -7.20 12.76
N TRP A 103 -5.66 -8.42 13.08
CA TRP A 103 -6.35 -9.25 14.08
C TRP A 103 -5.36 -9.62 15.17
N ASP A 104 -5.80 -9.54 16.42
CA ASP A 104 -5.02 -10.04 17.55
C ASP A 104 -5.07 -11.59 17.65
N SER A 105 -4.43 -12.13 18.67
CA SER A 105 -4.40 -13.58 18.95
C SER A 105 -5.77 -14.19 19.24
N GLU A 106 -6.73 -13.37 19.68
CA GLU A 106 -8.12 -13.76 19.97
C GLU A 106 -9.03 -13.59 18.73
N LYS A 107 -8.47 -13.21 17.58
CA LYS A 107 -9.17 -12.93 16.33
C LYS A 107 -10.07 -11.68 16.39
N LYS A 108 -9.85 -10.80 17.34
CA LYS A 108 -10.52 -9.51 17.36
C LYS A 108 -9.95 -8.61 16.28
N LYS A 109 -10.82 -8.05 15.46
CA LYS A 109 -10.48 -7.18 14.33
C LYS A 109 -10.30 -5.74 14.79
N PHE A 110 -9.25 -5.10 14.34
CA PHE A 110 -8.97 -3.69 14.57
C PHE A 110 -8.73 -2.97 13.23
N LEU A 111 -9.26 -1.77 13.12
CA LEU A 111 -8.89 -0.80 12.09
C LEU A 111 -7.80 0.11 12.65
N PHE A 112 -6.67 0.20 11.96
CA PHE A 112 -5.55 1.08 12.31
C PHE A 112 -5.49 2.26 11.33
N HIS A 113 -5.31 3.47 11.85
CA HIS A 113 -5.15 4.69 11.05
C HIS A 113 -4.17 5.66 11.74
N VAL A 114 -3.75 6.71 11.06
CA VAL A 114 -2.90 7.76 11.63
C VAL A 114 -3.80 8.81 12.28
N GLU A 115 -3.50 9.20 13.51
CA GLU A 115 -4.27 10.21 14.23
C GLU A 115 -4.24 11.57 13.50
N GLY A 116 -5.39 12.23 13.47
CA GLY A 116 -5.54 13.56 12.87
C GLY A 116 -5.50 13.59 11.34
N THR A 117 -5.47 12.43 10.67
CA THR A 117 -5.53 12.34 9.21
C THR A 117 -6.65 11.40 8.76
N ASN A 118 -7.27 11.71 7.63
CA ASN A 118 -8.27 10.86 7.00
C ASN A 118 -7.70 10.04 5.83
N ALA A 119 -6.39 10.09 5.62
CA ALA A 119 -5.69 9.31 4.60
C ALA A 119 -4.41 8.71 5.18
N LEU A 120 -4.08 7.50 4.74
CA LEU A 120 -2.89 6.75 5.08
C LEU A 120 -2.25 6.25 3.79
N TYR A 121 -0.94 6.41 3.67
CA TYR A 121 -0.19 6.08 2.47
C TYR A 121 0.81 4.96 2.75
N MET A 122 0.58 3.79 2.17
CA MET A 122 1.47 2.64 2.33
C MET A 122 2.46 2.57 1.17
N ALA A 123 3.74 2.40 1.46
CA ALA A 123 4.74 2.15 0.43
C ALA A 123 4.51 0.79 -0.23
N GLY A 124 4.72 0.71 -1.52
CA GLY A 124 4.54 -0.51 -2.29
C GLY A 124 5.42 -0.59 -3.52
N LEU A 125 5.33 -1.73 -4.17
CA LEU A 125 6.01 -2.06 -5.41
C LEU A 125 5.00 -2.59 -6.41
N TYR A 126 5.23 -2.37 -7.71
CA TYR A 126 4.38 -2.93 -8.75
C TYR A 126 5.18 -3.62 -9.85
N ILE A 127 4.47 -4.47 -10.59
CA ILE A 127 4.96 -5.15 -11.79
C ILE A 127 3.90 -5.08 -12.89
N TYR A 128 4.36 -5.22 -14.12
CA TYR A 128 3.50 -5.64 -15.23
C TYR A 128 3.61 -7.16 -15.37
N TYR A 129 2.49 -7.84 -15.26
CA TYR A 129 2.41 -9.29 -15.43
C TYR A 129 1.33 -9.63 -16.45
N ARG A 130 1.74 -10.18 -17.60
CA ARG A 130 0.86 -10.31 -18.78
C ARG A 130 0.27 -8.93 -19.11
N ASP A 131 -1.04 -8.81 -19.24
CA ASP A 131 -1.72 -7.54 -19.58
C ASP A 131 -2.25 -6.79 -18.34
N GLU A 132 -1.76 -7.14 -17.15
CA GLU A 132 -2.22 -6.56 -15.87
C GLU A 132 -1.09 -5.90 -15.09
N MET A 133 -1.41 -4.80 -14.43
CA MET A 133 -0.56 -4.24 -13.39
C MET A 133 -0.90 -4.89 -12.04
N ARG A 134 0.12 -5.28 -11.28
CA ARG A 134 -0.03 -5.89 -9.95
C ARG A 134 0.88 -5.23 -8.94
N TYR A 135 0.40 -5.06 -7.70
CA TYR A 135 1.16 -4.43 -6.63
C TYR A 135 1.26 -5.30 -5.38
N VAL A 136 2.26 -4.99 -4.55
CA VAL A 136 2.42 -5.52 -3.19
C VAL A 136 2.66 -4.37 -2.23
N ILE A 137 2.24 -4.56 -0.98
CA ILE A 137 2.47 -3.60 0.11
C ILE A 137 3.80 -3.96 0.79
N LEU A 138 4.68 -2.96 0.99
CA LEU A 138 5.86 -3.12 1.83
C LEU A 138 5.46 -3.15 3.31
N THR A 139 6.09 -4.03 4.07
CA THR A 139 5.89 -4.14 5.51
C THR A 139 7.21 -4.02 6.25
N THR A 140 7.17 -3.49 7.45
CA THR A 140 8.30 -3.35 8.36
C THR A 140 7.96 -3.94 9.74
N GLU A 141 8.89 -3.92 10.67
CA GLU A 141 8.63 -4.30 12.06
C GLU A 141 7.57 -3.38 12.68
N ALA A 142 6.72 -3.97 13.50
CA ALA A 142 5.67 -3.25 14.22
C ALA A 142 6.27 -2.28 15.24
N ASN A 143 5.81 -1.03 15.25
CA ASN A 143 6.13 -0.09 16.30
C ASN A 143 5.22 -0.28 17.54
N GLU A 144 5.43 0.54 18.59
CA GLU A 144 4.73 0.46 19.85
C GLU A 144 3.19 0.49 19.75
N SER A 145 2.65 1.11 18.71
CA SER A 145 1.20 1.29 18.58
C SER A 145 0.44 0.05 18.07
N ILE A 146 1.14 -0.96 17.54
CA ILE A 146 0.53 -2.15 16.95
C ILE A 146 1.19 -3.47 17.39
N LYS A 147 2.37 -3.45 18.02
CA LYS A 147 3.15 -4.66 18.33
C LYS A 147 2.43 -5.69 19.21
N ASP A 148 1.46 -5.24 20.00
CA ASP A 148 0.63 -6.11 20.84
C ASP A 148 -0.44 -6.87 20.02
N VAL A 149 -0.78 -6.39 18.84
CA VAL A 149 -1.72 -7.03 17.91
C VAL A 149 -0.97 -7.88 16.86
N HIS A 150 0.07 -7.31 16.26
CA HIS A 150 0.83 -7.99 15.23
C HIS A 150 2.31 -7.54 15.22
N THR A 151 3.23 -8.45 14.87
CA THR A 151 4.68 -8.20 14.83
C THR A 151 5.14 -7.39 13.61
N ARG A 152 4.27 -7.19 12.63
CA ARG A 152 4.53 -6.46 11.39
C ARG A 152 3.45 -5.42 11.14
N MET A 153 3.83 -4.33 10.45
CA MET A 153 2.91 -3.30 9.99
C MET A 153 3.27 -2.87 8.56
N PRO A 154 2.37 -2.24 7.81
CA PRO A 154 2.73 -1.59 6.55
C PRO A 154 3.81 -0.53 6.77
N LEU A 155 4.68 -0.36 5.78
CA LEU A 155 5.59 0.78 5.75
C LEU A 155 4.78 2.01 5.34
N ILE A 156 4.38 2.82 6.34
CA ILE A 156 3.55 4.00 6.14
C ILE A 156 4.45 5.21 5.90
N LEU A 157 4.16 5.94 4.83
CA LEU A 157 4.87 7.14 4.44
C LEU A 157 4.09 8.38 4.87
N PRO A 158 4.74 9.40 5.44
CA PRO A 158 4.18 10.74 5.53
C PRO A 158 3.86 11.28 4.13
N LYS A 159 2.82 12.10 4.00
CA LYS A 159 2.36 12.63 2.72
C LYS A 159 3.46 13.35 1.92
N GLN A 160 4.32 14.11 2.61
CA GLN A 160 5.44 14.82 1.97
C GLN A 160 6.52 13.90 1.38
N ASP A 161 6.55 12.62 1.76
CA ASP A 161 7.55 11.66 1.27
C ASP A 161 7.05 10.82 0.07
N ILE A 162 5.79 10.99 -0.34
CA ILE A 162 5.18 10.23 -1.44
C ILE A 162 5.96 10.44 -2.74
N GLU A 163 6.24 11.70 -3.09
CA GLU A 163 6.97 12.04 -4.31
C GLU A 163 8.40 11.49 -4.26
N THR A 164 9.10 11.71 -3.15
CA THR A 164 10.46 11.18 -2.92
C THR A 164 10.49 9.66 -3.03
N TRP A 165 9.54 8.96 -2.41
CA TRP A 165 9.44 7.50 -2.51
C TRP A 165 9.26 7.01 -3.94
N ILE A 166 8.36 7.63 -4.69
CA ILE A 166 8.04 7.18 -6.06
C ILE A 166 9.16 7.53 -7.03
N MET A 167 9.71 8.75 -6.97
CA MET A 167 10.56 9.31 -8.02
C MET A 167 12.06 9.25 -7.69
N ASP A 168 12.45 9.34 -6.41
CA ASP A 168 13.87 9.37 -6.03
C ASP A 168 14.37 8.00 -5.58
N TYR A 169 15.15 7.35 -6.47
CA TYR A 169 15.78 6.09 -6.14
C TYR A 169 16.83 6.21 -5.03
N GLN A 170 17.53 7.34 -4.93
CA GLN A 170 18.61 7.50 -3.94
C GLN A 170 18.07 7.53 -2.51
N ALA A 171 16.88 8.09 -2.32
CA ALA A 171 16.21 8.12 -1.02
C ALA A 171 15.57 6.79 -0.61
N THR A 172 15.47 5.81 -1.54
CA THR A 172 14.73 4.55 -1.29
C THR A 172 15.26 3.80 -0.07
N ASN A 173 16.58 3.71 0.09
CA ASN A 173 17.17 2.96 1.20
C ASN A 173 16.86 3.59 2.57
N GLU A 174 16.88 4.92 2.66
CA GLU A 174 16.52 5.64 3.88
C GLU A 174 15.03 5.40 4.22
N LEU A 175 14.17 5.57 3.23
CA LEU A 175 12.71 5.42 3.41
C LEU A 175 12.30 3.99 3.78
N LEU A 176 12.99 2.95 3.26
CA LEU A 176 12.74 1.56 3.61
C LEU A 176 12.99 1.24 5.08
N HIS A 177 13.90 1.96 5.72
CA HIS A 177 14.28 1.75 7.13
C HIS A 177 13.65 2.78 8.08
N ARG A 178 12.81 3.66 7.56
CA ARG A 178 12.11 4.64 8.39
C ARG A 178 11.10 3.96 9.31
N VAL A 179 11.07 4.39 10.57
CA VAL A 179 10.03 3.96 11.51
C VAL A 179 8.72 4.63 11.13
N PRO A 180 7.63 3.87 10.88
CA PRO A 180 6.33 4.44 10.59
C PRO A 180 5.77 5.27 11.74
N PRO A 181 4.83 6.22 11.49
CA PRO A 181 4.16 6.98 12.53
C PRO A 181 3.41 6.07 13.51
N LEU A 182 3.17 6.56 14.71
CA LEU A 182 2.27 5.90 15.66
C LEU A 182 0.85 5.91 15.10
N LEU A 183 0.13 4.84 15.40
CA LEU A 183 -1.24 4.62 14.94
C LEU A 183 -2.21 4.66 16.11
N VAL A 184 -3.43 5.04 15.82
CA VAL A 184 -4.59 4.77 16.67
C VAL A 184 -5.36 3.59 16.11
N ARG A 185 -6.11 2.90 16.97
CA ARG A 185 -6.89 1.73 16.56
C ARG A 185 -8.31 1.75 17.11
N GLU A 186 -9.21 1.20 16.34
CA GLU A 186 -10.61 1.00 16.68
C GLU A 186 -10.96 -0.48 16.53
N ALA A 187 -11.70 -1.04 17.49
CA ALA A 187 -12.25 -2.40 17.35
C ALA A 187 -13.47 -2.38 16.41
N VAL A 188 -13.51 -3.26 15.40
CA VAL A 188 -14.52 -3.29 14.36
C VAL A 188 -15.06 -4.70 14.10
#